data_5dee26d81ebac6242014c8860fe5b3d4
#
_entry.id   5dee26d81ebac6242014c8860fe5b3d4
#
_cell.length_a   1.000
_cell.length_b   1.000
_cell.length_c   1.000
_cell.angle_alpha   90.00
_cell.angle_beta   90.00
_cell.angle_gamma   90.00
#
_symmetry.space_group_name_H-M   'P 1'
#
loop_
_entity.id
_entity.type
_entity.pdbx_description
1 polymer ?
#
loop_
_entity_poly.entity_id
_entity_poly.type
_entity_poly.pdbx_seq_one_letter_code
_entity_poly.pdbx_strand_id
1 'polypeptide(L)'
;MTGGWDESAQAWIASLGDEGDWGRRHVLDAPMRARLGDRGFRRAVDIGCGEGRFCRMMRAAGLDTVGIDPTTALIDRARALDPDGDYRVGRAEALDLDDASCDLAVSYLSLVDIDDLDAAVGEAHRVLEPGGIFLIANLQSFNTAADPIGWDHGPDGTRRFSIDHYLQVRPVWIAWRGIRIRNWHRPLSTYMESLLDAGFTLRHFAEPMPYGVEGEKADRYRRVPNFLLMEWQKST
;
A
#
# COMPACT_ATOMS: atom_id res chain seq x y z
N MET A 1 3.73 -14.31 11.04
CA MET A 1 2.73 -13.64 11.93
C MET A 1 2.22 -12.43 11.18
N THR A 2 0.93 -12.12 11.27
CA THR A 2 0.26 -11.05 10.49
C THR A 2 0.52 -9.62 11.01
N GLY A 3 1.48 -9.43 11.93
CA GLY A 3 1.80 -8.10 12.46
C GLY A 3 0.65 -7.41 13.23
N GLY A 4 -0.29 -8.17 13.81
CA GLY A 4 -1.45 -7.66 14.54
C GLY A 4 -2.70 -7.47 13.69
N TRP A 5 -2.67 -7.84 12.40
CA TRP A 5 -3.83 -7.71 11.51
C TRP A 5 -4.95 -8.69 11.84
N ASP A 6 -4.63 -9.91 12.29
CA ASP A 6 -5.66 -10.89 12.68
C ASP A 6 -6.55 -10.35 13.81
N GLU A 7 -5.93 -9.75 14.83
CA GLU A 7 -6.65 -9.18 15.98
C GLU A 7 -7.34 -7.85 15.64
N SER A 8 -6.82 -7.14 14.64
CA SER A 8 -7.29 -5.80 14.27
C SER A 8 -8.32 -5.79 13.13
N ALA A 9 -8.50 -6.91 12.44
CA ALA A 9 -9.31 -6.99 11.21
C ALA A 9 -10.73 -6.46 11.39
N GLN A 10 -11.43 -6.83 12.46
CA GLN A 10 -12.81 -6.39 12.72
C GLN A 10 -12.90 -4.88 12.98
N ALA A 11 -11.96 -4.34 13.77
CA ALA A 11 -11.89 -2.90 14.02
C ALA A 11 -11.52 -2.13 12.75
N TRP A 12 -10.67 -2.69 11.91
CA TRP A 12 -10.32 -2.14 10.60
C TRP A 12 -11.54 -2.08 9.68
N ILE A 13 -12.25 -3.19 9.49
CA ILE A 13 -13.48 -3.27 8.69
C ILE A 13 -14.49 -2.21 9.15
N ALA A 14 -14.72 -2.10 10.45
CA ALA A 14 -15.63 -1.10 11.01
C ALA A 14 -15.18 0.35 10.77
N SER A 15 -13.87 0.61 10.77
CA SER A 15 -13.31 1.96 10.62
C SER A 15 -13.17 2.42 9.18
N LEU A 16 -12.97 1.49 8.24
CA LEU A 16 -12.76 1.79 6.82
C LEU A 16 -14.05 2.22 6.13
N GLY A 17 -15.17 1.61 6.50
CA GLY A 17 -16.45 1.78 5.79
C GLY A 17 -16.35 1.30 4.34
N ASP A 18 -17.38 1.55 3.55
CA ASP A 18 -17.42 1.09 2.16
C ASP A 18 -16.56 1.95 1.21
N GLU A 19 -16.30 3.18 1.60
CA GLU A 19 -15.59 4.16 0.75
C GLU A 19 -14.07 4.27 1.01
N GLY A 20 -13.59 3.71 2.09
CA GLY A 20 -12.20 3.84 2.51
C GLY A 20 -11.93 5.02 3.45
N ASP A 21 -10.75 5.03 4.04
CA ASP A 21 -10.31 6.10 4.94
C ASP A 21 -10.03 7.42 4.20
N TRP A 22 -9.86 8.48 4.97
CA TRP A 22 -9.62 9.82 4.44
C TRP A 22 -8.39 9.91 3.53
N GLY A 23 -7.29 9.22 3.87
CA GLY A 23 -6.04 9.22 3.10
C GLY A 23 -6.23 8.57 1.73
N ARG A 24 -6.91 7.44 1.68
CA ARG A 24 -7.25 6.78 0.43
C ARG A 24 -8.14 7.67 -0.44
N ARG A 25 -9.24 8.15 0.11
CA ARG A 25 -10.25 8.94 -0.64
C ARG A 25 -9.73 10.26 -1.18
N HIS A 26 -8.92 10.98 -0.40
CA HIS A 26 -8.56 12.37 -0.70
C HIS A 26 -7.09 12.56 -1.11
N VAL A 27 -6.29 11.49 -1.12
CA VAL A 27 -4.88 11.59 -1.52
C VAL A 27 -4.51 10.53 -2.56
N LEU A 28 -4.94 9.27 -2.37
CA LEU A 28 -4.41 8.17 -3.17
C LEU A 28 -5.32 7.67 -4.28
N ASP A 29 -6.65 7.63 -4.07
CA ASP A 29 -7.56 6.96 -5.03
C ASP A 29 -7.49 7.53 -6.44
N ALA A 30 -7.54 8.87 -6.59
CA ALA A 30 -7.49 9.47 -7.91
C ALA A 30 -6.15 9.25 -8.61
N PRO A 31 -4.97 9.50 -7.99
CA PRO A 31 -3.70 9.21 -8.64
C PRO A 31 -3.47 7.72 -8.91
N MET A 32 -3.89 6.81 -8.02
CA MET A 32 -3.80 5.36 -8.25
C MET A 32 -4.66 4.93 -9.45
N ARG A 33 -5.91 5.39 -9.51
CA ARG A 33 -6.81 5.11 -10.65
C ARG A 33 -6.29 5.71 -11.95
N ALA A 34 -5.70 6.90 -11.91
CA ALA A 34 -5.08 7.51 -13.09
C ALA A 34 -3.93 6.67 -13.66
N ARG A 35 -3.24 5.88 -12.82
CA ARG A 35 -2.19 4.95 -13.28
C ARG A 35 -2.73 3.68 -13.93
N LEU A 36 -3.99 3.33 -13.69
CA LEU A 36 -4.65 2.24 -14.42
C LEU A 36 -4.93 2.66 -15.88
N GLY A 37 -5.52 3.82 -16.10
CA GLY A 37 -5.77 4.52 -17.36
C GLY A 37 -6.11 3.63 -18.55
N ASP A 38 -5.96 4.17 -19.77
CA ASP A 38 -6.13 3.43 -21.05
C ASP A 38 -4.83 2.71 -21.45
N ARG A 39 -4.20 1.99 -20.52
CA ARG A 39 -2.88 1.34 -20.70
C ARG A 39 -2.97 -0.10 -21.18
N GLY A 40 -4.20 -0.62 -21.29
CA GLY A 40 -4.46 -1.95 -21.83
C GLY A 40 -4.12 -3.10 -20.86
N PHE A 41 -3.99 -2.83 -19.56
CA PHE A 41 -3.86 -3.87 -18.53
C PHE A 41 -5.09 -4.79 -18.58
N ARG A 42 -4.86 -6.07 -18.37
CA ARG A 42 -5.89 -7.12 -18.42
C ARG A 42 -5.93 -7.96 -17.17
N ARG A 43 -4.78 -8.33 -16.62
CA ARG A 43 -4.66 -9.24 -15.47
C ARG A 43 -3.86 -8.59 -14.38
N ALA A 44 -4.50 -8.39 -13.23
CA ALA A 44 -3.89 -7.73 -12.10
C ALA A 44 -3.85 -8.63 -10.86
N VAL A 45 -2.79 -8.48 -10.05
CA VAL A 45 -2.75 -8.99 -8.68
C VAL A 45 -2.64 -7.84 -7.70
N ASP A 46 -3.46 -7.84 -6.65
CA ASP A 46 -3.38 -6.90 -5.52
C ASP A 46 -2.75 -7.61 -4.32
N ILE A 47 -1.52 -7.23 -4.00
CA ILE A 47 -0.67 -7.86 -2.98
C ILE A 47 -0.90 -7.15 -1.64
N GLY A 48 -1.54 -7.85 -0.69
CA GLY A 48 -2.06 -7.26 0.55
C GLY A 48 -3.36 -6.50 0.30
N CYS A 49 -4.31 -7.15 -0.38
CA CYS A 49 -5.56 -6.54 -0.85
C CYS A 49 -6.53 -6.14 0.27
N GLY A 50 -6.32 -6.63 1.50
CA GLY A 50 -7.24 -6.42 2.61
C GLY A 50 -8.64 -6.93 2.29
N GLU A 51 -9.65 -6.07 2.46
CA GLU A 51 -11.05 -6.38 2.14
C GLU A 51 -11.41 -6.18 0.64
N GLY A 52 -10.39 -6.15 -0.24
CA GLY A 52 -10.57 -6.17 -1.69
C GLY A 52 -11.01 -4.83 -2.31
N ARG A 53 -10.89 -3.71 -1.60
CA ARG A 53 -11.38 -2.42 -2.09
C ARG A 53 -10.75 -2.00 -3.41
N PHE A 54 -9.44 -2.10 -3.56
CA PHE A 54 -8.77 -1.71 -4.80
C PHE A 54 -8.96 -2.76 -5.90
N CYS A 55 -9.10 -4.04 -5.56
CA CYS A 55 -9.51 -5.08 -6.50
C CYS A 55 -10.84 -4.73 -7.16
N ARG A 56 -11.86 -4.34 -6.37
CA ARG A 56 -13.16 -3.90 -6.91
C ARG A 56 -13.02 -2.69 -7.85
N MET A 57 -12.12 -1.76 -7.55
CA MET A 57 -11.85 -0.61 -8.44
C MET A 57 -11.18 -1.04 -9.75
N MET A 58 -10.23 -1.97 -9.70
CA MET A 58 -9.57 -2.52 -10.91
C MET A 58 -10.55 -3.33 -11.75
N ARG A 59 -11.39 -4.15 -11.13
CA ARG A 59 -12.47 -4.89 -11.83
C ARG A 59 -13.47 -3.96 -12.49
N ALA A 60 -13.87 -2.88 -11.81
CA ALA A 60 -14.74 -1.85 -12.40
C ALA A 60 -14.08 -1.13 -13.58
N ALA A 61 -12.76 -1.12 -13.66
CA ALA A 61 -11.97 -0.63 -14.80
C ALA A 61 -11.77 -1.71 -15.90
N GLY A 62 -12.32 -2.91 -15.73
CA GLY A 62 -12.29 -3.98 -16.72
C GLY A 62 -11.13 -4.98 -16.59
N LEU A 63 -10.39 -4.96 -15.49
CA LEU A 63 -9.28 -5.88 -15.26
C LEU A 63 -9.77 -7.17 -14.60
N ASP A 64 -9.24 -8.30 -15.04
CA ASP A 64 -9.29 -9.56 -14.30
C ASP A 64 -8.31 -9.47 -13.12
N THR A 65 -8.82 -9.63 -11.89
CA THR A 65 -8.06 -9.26 -10.69
C THR A 65 -8.08 -10.37 -9.66
N VAL A 66 -6.89 -10.73 -9.17
CA VAL A 66 -6.71 -11.60 -8.01
C VAL A 66 -6.28 -10.73 -6.81
N GLY A 67 -6.99 -10.85 -5.68
CA GLY A 67 -6.60 -10.23 -4.42
C GLY A 67 -5.99 -11.24 -3.46
N ILE A 68 -4.81 -10.94 -2.90
CA ILE A 68 -4.12 -11.82 -1.96
C ILE A 68 -3.84 -11.06 -0.66
N ASP A 69 -4.25 -11.64 0.47
CA ASP A 69 -3.99 -11.09 1.81
C ASP A 69 -3.83 -12.22 2.83
N PRO A 70 -2.91 -12.14 3.80
CA PRO A 70 -2.72 -13.19 4.80
C PRO A 70 -3.83 -13.25 5.86
N THR A 71 -4.67 -12.20 5.98
CA THR A 71 -5.68 -12.06 7.03
C THR A 71 -7.01 -12.65 6.59
N THR A 72 -7.34 -13.85 7.06
CA THR A 72 -8.56 -14.58 6.66
C THR A 72 -9.84 -13.73 6.81
N ALA A 73 -9.98 -13.00 7.92
CA ALA A 73 -11.18 -12.18 8.15
C ALA A 73 -11.34 -11.04 7.12
N LEU A 74 -10.24 -10.50 6.58
CA LEU A 74 -10.28 -9.50 5.51
C LEU A 74 -10.67 -10.14 4.18
N ILE A 75 -10.12 -11.31 3.85
CA ILE A 75 -10.48 -12.07 2.64
C ILE A 75 -11.96 -12.50 2.69
N ASP A 76 -12.45 -12.96 3.84
CA ASP A 76 -13.88 -13.30 3.98
C ASP A 76 -14.77 -12.07 3.77
N ARG A 77 -14.34 -10.90 4.25
CA ARG A 77 -15.04 -9.64 3.98
C ARG A 77 -14.97 -9.26 2.49
N ALA A 78 -13.82 -9.44 1.83
CA ALA A 78 -13.66 -9.18 0.39
C ALA A 78 -14.63 -10.02 -0.44
N ARG A 79 -14.70 -11.33 -0.16
CA ARG A 79 -15.64 -12.27 -0.80
C ARG A 79 -17.11 -11.92 -0.55
N ALA A 80 -17.44 -11.45 0.65
CA ALA A 80 -18.79 -11.01 0.98
C ALA A 80 -19.21 -9.74 0.22
N LEU A 81 -18.26 -8.82 -0.04
CA LEU A 81 -18.50 -7.57 -0.77
C LEU A 81 -18.48 -7.74 -2.30
N ASP A 82 -17.78 -8.76 -2.78
CA ASP A 82 -17.60 -9.04 -4.21
C ASP A 82 -17.56 -10.57 -4.43
N PRO A 83 -18.72 -11.23 -4.45
CA PRO A 83 -18.81 -12.70 -4.54
C PRO A 83 -18.22 -13.30 -5.83
N ASP A 84 -18.16 -12.51 -6.89
CA ASP A 84 -17.62 -12.93 -8.19
C ASP A 84 -16.11 -12.61 -8.32
N GLY A 85 -15.48 -12.06 -7.28
CA GLY A 85 -14.05 -11.74 -7.24
C GLY A 85 -13.19 -12.93 -6.84
N ASP A 86 -11.94 -12.96 -7.31
CA ASP A 86 -10.95 -13.96 -6.88
C ASP A 86 -10.14 -13.38 -5.71
N TYR A 87 -10.42 -13.86 -4.50
CA TYR A 87 -9.75 -13.44 -3.26
C TYR A 87 -9.17 -14.65 -2.55
N ARG A 88 -7.86 -14.62 -2.28
CA ARG A 88 -7.12 -15.75 -1.74
C ARG A 88 -6.40 -15.39 -0.45
N VAL A 89 -6.43 -16.28 0.54
CA VAL A 89 -5.58 -16.17 1.71
C VAL A 89 -4.17 -16.58 1.30
N GLY A 90 -3.21 -15.67 1.43
CA GLY A 90 -1.82 -15.91 1.01
C GLY A 90 -0.89 -14.79 1.45
N ARG A 91 0.41 -15.02 1.34
CA ARG A 91 1.45 -14.07 1.73
C ARG A 91 2.11 -13.47 0.49
N ALA A 92 2.53 -12.21 0.61
CA ALA A 92 3.25 -11.50 -0.44
C ALA A 92 4.58 -12.16 -0.81
N GLU A 93 5.21 -12.81 0.16
CA GLU A 93 6.52 -13.46 0.02
C GLU A 93 6.46 -14.84 -0.68
N ALA A 94 5.24 -15.34 -0.98
CA ALA A 94 5.01 -16.61 -1.69
C ALA A 94 3.62 -16.58 -2.34
N LEU A 95 3.52 -15.97 -3.51
CA LEU A 95 2.26 -15.83 -4.24
C LEU A 95 1.89 -17.13 -4.95
N ASP A 96 0.67 -17.64 -4.71
CA ASP A 96 0.12 -18.80 -5.42
C ASP A 96 -0.40 -18.38 -6.80
N LEU A 97 0.54 -17.97 -7.65
CA LEU A 97 0.35 -17.55 -9.05
C LEU A 97 1.50 -18.05 -9.90
N ASP A 98 1.21 -18.34 -11.16
CA ASP A 98 2.21 -18.73 -12.12
C ASP A 98 3.16 -17.58 -12.48
N ASP A 99 4.36 -17.91 -12.94
CA ASP A 99 5.32 -16.96 -13.49
C ASP A 99 4.71 -16.22 -14.68
N ALA A 100 4.98 -14.92 -14.81
CA ALA A 100 4.52 -14.09 -15.91
C ALA A 100 3.00 -14.22 -16.19
N SER A 101 2.19 -14.31 -15.12
CA SER A 101 0.74 -14.48 -15.20
C SER A 101 -0.04 -13.16 -15.17
N CYS A 102 0.60 -12.04 -14.84
CA CYS A 102 -0.02 -10.73 -14.69
C CYS A 102 0.72 -9.65 -15.49
N ASP A 103 -0.02 -8.66 -15.99
CA ASP A 103 0.55 -7.44 -16.59
C ASP A 103 0.61 -6.26 -15.60
N LEU A 104 -0.10 -6.38 -14.46
CA LEU A 104 -0.10 -5.41 -13.38
C LEU A 104 -0.02 -6.11 -12.01
N ALA A 105 0.95 -5.74 -11.20
CA ALA A 105 0.96 -6.02 -9.76
C ALA A 105 0.70 -4.71 -9.01
N VAL A 106 -0.03 -4.79 -7.92
CA VAL A 106 -0.36 -3.63 -7.07
C VAL A 106 0.00 -3.93 -5.63
N SER A 107 0.55 -2.94 -4.93
CA SER A 107 0.60 -2.89 -3.47
C SER A 107 0.02 -1.56 -3.03
N TYR A 108 -1.17 -1.60 -2.42
CA TYR A 108 -1.85 -0.40 -1.98
C TYR A 108 -1.83 -0.28 -0.45
N LEU A 109 -0.77 0.32 0.09
CA LEU A 109 -0.48 0.47 1.51
C LEU A 109 -0.27 -0.87 2.24
N SER A 110 0.35 -1.83 1.57
CA SER A 110 0.66 -3.15 2.13
C SER A 110 2.16 -3.40 2.33
N LEU A 111 3.06 -2.87 1.48
CA LEU A 111 4.51 -3.08 1.65
C LEU A 111 5.05 -2.63 3.01
N VAL A 112 4.41 -1.65 3.63
CA VAL A 112 4.78 -1.17 4.96
C VAL A 112 4.57 -2.23 6.06
N ASP A 113 3.69 -3.21 5.82
CA ASP A 113 3.34 -4.27 6.79
C ASP A 113 4.10 -5.58 6.55
N ILE A 114 4.65 -5.76 5.35
CA ILE A 114 5.30 -7.01 4.92
C ILE A 114 6.66 -7.17 5.60
N ASP A 115 6.93 -8.35 6.15
CA ASP A 115 8.14 -8.65 6.91
C ASP A 115 9.37 -8.74 6.01
N ASP A 116 9.32 -9.54 4.96
CA ASP A 116 10.40 -9.74 4.01
C ASP A 116 10.09 -8.97 2.72
N LEU A 117 10.63 -7.74 2.65
CA LEU A 117 10.44 -6.86 1.50
C LEU A 117 11.01 -7.47 0.22
N ASP A 118 12.22 -8.04 0.31
CA ASP A 118 12.94 -8.55 -0.86
C ASP A 118 12.23 -9.77 -1.46
N ALA A 119 11.76 -10.67 -0.60
CA ALA A 119 10.95 -11.81 -1.05
C ALA A 119 9.64 -11.34 -1.71
N ALA A 120 8.93 -10.38 -1.13
CA ALA A 120 7.69 -9.86 -1.71
C ALA A 120 7.90 -9.12 -3.03
N VAL A 121 8.98 -8.34 -3.15
CA VAL A 121 9.36 -7.66 -4.39
C VAL A 121 9.79 -8.68 -5.46
N GLY A 122 10.54 -9.73 -5.05
CA GLY A 122 10.90 -10.85 -5.94
C GLY A 122 9.68 -11.60 -6.48
N GLU A 123 8.68 -11.87 -5.64
CA GLU A 123 7.43 -12.50 -6.06
C GLU A 123 6.61 -11.60 -7.01
N ALA A 124 6.50 -10.30 -6.71
CA ALA A 124 5.87 -9.35 -7.63
C ALA A 124 6.58 -9.34 -8.99
N HIS A 125 7.92 -9.38 -9.00
CA HIS A 125 8.69 -9.48 -10.24
C HIS A 125 8.44 -10.81 -10.96
N ARG A 126 8.40 -11.95 -10.25
CA ARG A 126 8.17 -13.27 -10.82
C ARG A 126 6.83 -13.37 -11.55
N VAL A 127 5.75 -12.93 -10.90
CA VAL A 127 4.39 -13.05 -11.44
C VAL A 127 4.08 -12.06 -12.56
N LEU A 128 4.83 -10.97 -12.67
CA LEU A 128 4.68 -10.01 -13.76
C LEU A 128 5.29 -10.56 -15.06
N GLU A 129 4.59 -10.37 -16.18
CA GLU A 129 5.12 -10.60 -17.51
C GLU A 129 6.23 -9.57 -17.85
N PRO A 130 7.12 -9.87 -18.83
CA PRO A 130 8.09 -8.88 -19.31
C PRO A 130 7.40 -7.59 -19.75
N GLY A 131 7.88 -6.44 -19.27
CA GLY A 131 7.25 -5.13 -19.47
C GLY A 131 6.10 -4.81 -18.54
N GLY A 132 5.64 -5.76 -17.74
CA GLY A 132 4.57 -5.57 -16.73
C GLY A 132 4.94 -4.53 -15.66
N ILE A 133 3.93 -4.02 -14.99
CA ILE A 133 4.06 -2.88 -14.06
C ILE A 133 3.79 -3.32 -12.62
N PHE A 134 4.64 -2.90 -11.70
CA PHE A 134 4.38 -2.91 -10.27
C PHE A 134 3.99 -1.50 -9.81
N LEU A 135 2.72 -1.29 -9.49
CA LEU A 135 2.17 -0.04 -9.00
C LEU A 135 2.08 -0.06 -7.48
N ILE A 136 2.75 0.88 -6.83
CA ILE A 136 2.90 0.92 -5.38
C ILE A 136 2.39 2.25 -4.85
N ALA A 137 1.44 2.22 -3.92
CA ALA A 137 1.19 3.30 -2.97
C ALA A 137 1.65 2.86 -1.58
N ASN A 138 2.49 3.64 -0.92
CA ASN A 138 3.01 3.29 0.39
C ASN A 138 3.02 4.50 1.32
N LEU A 139 3.18 4.27 2.63
CA LEU A 139 3.52 5.35 3.54
C LEU A 139 4.89 5.93 3.17
N GLN A 140 4.97 7.25 3.14
CA GLN A 140 6.26 7.92 3.00
C GLN A 140 7.14 7.62 4.22
N SER A 141 8.42 7.32 4.01
CA SER A 141 9.33 6.90 5.09
C SER A 141 9.45 7.93 6.23
N PHE A 142 9.17 9.20 5.97
CA PHE A 142 9.08 10.21 7.04
C PHE A 142 7.99 9.89 8.05
N ASN A 143 6.84 9.37 7.61
CA ASN A 143 5.73 9.03 8.51
C ASN A 143 6.08 7.88 9.45
N THR A 144 6.77 6.87 8.93
CA THR A 144 7.19 5.72 9.75
C THR A 144 8.40 6.03 10.63
N ALA A 145 9.18 7.09 10.30
CA ALA A 145 10.27 7.61 11.12
C ALA A 145 9.83 8.65 12.15
N ALA A 146 8.55 9.03 12.17
CA ALA A 146 8.05 10.07 13.08
C ALA A 146 8.27 9.70 14.54
N ASP A 147 8.85 10.64 15.29
CA ASP A 147 9.07 10.52 16.73
C ASP A 147 8.85 11.91 17.40
N PRO A 148 7.77 12.07 18.19
CA PRO A 148 6.68 11.10 18.43
C PRO A 148 5.87 10.79 17.16
N ILE A 149 5.15 9.67 17.16
CA ILE A 149 4.31 9.29 16.02
C ILE A 149 3.29 10.39 15.71
N GLY A 150 3.35 10.90 14.47
CA GLY A 150 2.47 11.96 13.99
C GLY A 150 2.99 13.37 14.26
N TRP A 151 2.05 14.31 14.39
CA TRP A 151 2.35 15.72 14.60
C TRP A 151 2.39 16.06 16.09
N ASP A 152 3.40 16.81 16.50
CA ASP A 152 3.61 17.30 17.87
C ASP A 152 3.53 18.83 17.94
N HIS A 153 3.53 19.37 19.17
CA HIS A 153 3.59 20.80 19.44
C HIS A 153 4.95 21.17 20.01
N GLY A 154 5.63 22.11 19.36
CA GLY A 154 6.85 22.70 19.90
C GLY A 154 6.57 23.54 21.16
N PRO A 155 7.62 23.99 21.87
CA PRO A 155 7.49 24.81 23.06
C PRO A 155 6.73 26.13 22.82
N ASP A 156 6.74 26.62 21.58
CA ASP A 156 6.05 27.83 21.11
C ASP A 156 4.60 27.59 20.68
N GLY A 157 4.09 26.34 20.86
CA GLY A 157 2.75 25.94 20.45
C GLY A 157 2.63 25.65 18.93
N THR A 158 3.69 25.84 18.15
CA THR A 158 3.66 25.51 16.71
C THR A 158 3.62 24.00 16.49
N ARG A 159 2.82 23.56 15.53
CA ARG A 159 2.83 22.16 15.11
C ARG A 159 4.07 21.83 14.29
N ARG A 160 4.76 20.78 14.69
CA ARG A 160 5.97 20.27 14.07
C ARG A 160 5.79 18.79 13.71
N PHE A 161 6.49 18.36 12.69
CA PHE A 161 6.63 16.95 12.35
C PHE A 161 8.10 16.59 12.54
N SER A 162 8.38 15.79 13.56
CA SER A 162 9.75 15.39 13.93
C SER A 162 10.01 13.98 13.50
N ILE A 163 11.23 13.71 13.04
CA ILE A 163 11.68 12.37 12.66
C ILE A 163 12.99 12.05 13.37
N ASP A 164 13.15 10.79 13.74
CA ASP A 164 14.42 10.28 14.29
C ASP A 164 14.69 8.86 13.80
N HIS A 165 15.94 8.43 13.92
CA HIS A 165 16.37 7.10 13.53
C HIS A 165 15.96 6.69 12.10
N TYR A 166 15.93 7.66 11.16
CA TYR A 166 15.44 7.47 9.78
C TYR A 166 16.21 6.39 9.02
N LEU A 167 17.51 6.20 9.26
CA LEU A 167 18.30 5.20 8.55
C LEU A 167 18.25 3.80 9.18
N GLN A 168 17.49 3.61 10.26
CA GLN A 168 17.39 2.32 10.94
C GLN A 168 16.11 1.59 10.55
N VAL A 169 16.23 0.46 9.87
CA VAL A 169 15.08 -0.44 9.64
C VAL A 169 14.61 -0.99 10.98
N ARG A 170 13.33 -0.78 11.31
CA ARG A 170 12.75 -1.21 12.58
C ARG A 170 11.23 -1.43 12.51
N PRO A 171 10.67 -2.33 13.33
CA PRO A 171 9.22 -2.40 13.51
C PRO A 171 8.71 -1.20 14.30
N VAL A 172 7.57 -0.64 13.88
CA VAL A 172 6.86 0.45 14.55
C VAL A 172 5.43 0.01 14.81
N TRP A 173 5.06 -0.12 16.09
CA TRP A 173 3.70 -0.43 16.46
C TRP A 173 2.86 0.83 16.51
N ILE A 174 1.77 0.85 15.76
CA ILE A 174 0.79 1.93 15.75
C ILE A 174 -0.55 1.42 16.27
N ALA A 175 -1.29 2.28 16.98
CA ALA A 175 -2.59 1.92 17.53
C ALA A 175 -3.58 3.08 17.44
N TRP A 176 -4.80 2.81 16.99
CA TRP A 176 -5.91 3.75 16.97
C TRP A 176 -7.25 3.02 16.87
N ARG A 177 -8.29 3.52 17.50
CA ARG A 177 -9.68 3.03 17.38
C ARG A 177 -9.84 1.50 17.44
N GLY A 178 -9.11 0.83 18.33
CA GLY A 178 -9.15 -0.62 18.49
C GLY A 178 -8.29 -1.40 17.51
N ILE A 179 -7.59 -0.75 16.62
CA ILE A 179 -6.60 -1.32 15.71
C ILE A 179 -5.22 -1.21 16.35
N ARG A 180 -4.44 -2.27 16.31
CA ARG A 180 -3.03 -2.27 16.72
C ARG A 180 -2.23 -3.13 15.76
N ILE A 181 -1.45 -2.51 14.90
CA ILE A 181 -0.67 -3.18 13.85
C ILE A 181 0.80 -2.75 13.90
N ARG A 182 1.65 -3.60 13.35
CA ARG A 182 3.05 -3.32 13.17
C ARG A 182 3.29 -2.87 11.73
N ASN A 183 3.79 -1.64 11.57
CA ASN A 183 4.41 -1.21 10.32
C ASN A 183 5.92 -1.41 10.40
N TRP A 184 6.57 -1.57 9.28
CA TRP A 184 8.01 -1.48 9.17
C TRP A 184 8.42 -0.06 8.79
N HIS A 185 9.21 0.58 9.65
CA HIS A 185 9.98 1.72 9.19
C HIS A 185 11.15 1.20 8.37
N ARG A 186 11.20 1.65 7.11
CA ARG A 186 12.32 1.46 6.19
C ARG A 186 12.65 2.80 5.57
N PRO A 187 13.94 3.21 5.50
CA PRO A 187 14.36 4.34 4.68
C PRO A 187 13.84 4.21 3.25
N LEU A 188 13.63 5.31 2.58
CA LEU A 188 13.23 5.27 1.17
C LEU A 188 14.25 4.51 0.31
N SER A 189 15.56 4.66 0.61
CA SER A 189 16.63 3.93 -0.07
C SER A 189 16.43 2.42 -0.03
N THR A 190 15.97 1.85 1.10
CA THR A 190 15.73 0.40 1.22
C THR A 190 14.66 -0.09 0.24
N TYR A 191 13.56 0.66 0.06
CA TYR A 191 12.57 0.31 -0.96
C TYR A 191 13.14 0.44 -2.38
N MET A 192 13.92 1.51 -2.64
CA MET A 192 14.51 1.74 -3.95
C MET A 192 15.54 0.66 -4.30
N GLU A 193 16.43 0.30 -3.37
CA GLU A 193 17.44 -0.75 -3.53
C GLU A 193 16.77 -2.11 -3.82
N SER A 194 15.80 -2.53 -2.99
CA SER A 194 15.08 -3.79 -3.19
C SER A 194 14.44 -3.89 -4.58
N LEU A 195 13.80 -2.83 -5.06
CA LEU A 195 13.15 -2.81 -6.36
C LEU A 195 14.15 -2.79 -7.53
N LEU A 196 15.25 -2.03 -7.39
CA LEU A 196 16.31 -1.99 -8.39
C LEU A 196 17.07 -3.33 -8.49
N ASP A 197 17.39 -3.94 -7.36
CA ASP A 197 18.12 -5.21 -7.29
C ASP A 197 17.25 -6.36 -7.84
N ALA A 198 15.93 -6.29 -7.70
CA ALA A 198 15.00 -7.22 -8.34
C ALA A 198 14.89 -7.04 -9.87
N GLY A 199 15.52 -6.01 -10.45
CA GLY A 199 15.52 -5.79 -11.90
C GLY A 199 14.40 -4.89 -12.41
N PHE A 200 13.72 -4.16 -11.54
CA PHE A 200 12.74 -3.17 -11.95
C PHE A 200 13.38 -1.85 -12.40
N THR A 201 12.68 -1.14 -13.27
CA THR A 201 13.03 0.24 -13.69
C THR A 201 11.94 1.20 -13.21
N LEU A 202 12.31 2.24 -12.48
CA LEU A 202 11.38 3.29 -12.04
C LEU A 202 10.84 4.07 -13.24
N ARG A 203 9.52 4.15 -13.37
CA ARG A 203 8.81 4.89 -14.43
C ARG A 203 8.08 6.11 -13.91
N HIS A 204 7.66 6.08 -12.64
CA HIS A 204 6.97 7.20 -12.01
C HIS A 204 7.25 7.21 -10.52
N PHE A 205 7.44 8.41 -9.98
CA PHE A 205 7.51 8.67 -8.54
C PHE A 205 6.74 9.94 -8.25
N ALA A 206 5.86 9.90 -7.26
CA ALA A 206 5.12 11.07 -6.79
C ALA A 206 4.88 11.02 -5.28
N GLU A 207 4.72 12.18 -4.70
CA GLU A 207 4.23 12.40 -3.35
C GLU A 207 2.89 13.14 -3.46
N PRO A 208 1.77 12.38 -3.55
CA PRO A 208 0.48 12.98 -3.88
C PRO A 208 -0.03 13.89 -2.77
N MET A 209 -0.58 15.03 -3.16
CA MET A 209 -1.22 16.00 -2.26
C MET A 209 -2.74 15.74 -2.17
N PRO A 210 -3.37 16.18 -1.08
CA PRO A 210 -4.83 16.13 -0.96
C PRO A 210 -5.52 16.91 -2.07
N TYR A 211 -6.61 16.35 -2.57
CA TYR A 211 -7.48 16.95 -3.58
C TYR A 211 -8.94 17.00 -3.11
N GLY A 212 -9.68 18.03 -3.57
CA GLY A 212 -11.11 18.19 -3.28
C GLY A 212 -11.45 18.42 -1.82
N VAL A 213 -10.48 18.80 -1.00
CA VAL A 213 -10.66 19.05 0.45
C VAL A 213 -9.77 20.19 0.95
N GLU A 214 -10.28 20.89 1.96
CA GLU A 214 -9.59 21.94 2.67
C GLU A 214 -9.61 21.68 4.19
N GLY A 215 -8.92 22.51 4.95
CA GLY A 215 -8.89 22.50 6.40
C GLY A 215 -7.62 21.84 6.96
N GLU A 216 -7.52 21.84 8.27
CA GLU A 216 -6.30 21.55 9.03
C GLU A 216 -5.67 20.18 8.68
N LYS A 217 -6.48 19.16 8.42
CA LYS A 217 -5.96 17.84 8.05
C LYS A 217 -5.32 17.89 6.66
N ALA A 218 -5.97 18.52 5.68
CA ALA A 218 -5.42 18.70 4.35
C ALA A 218 -4.12 19.53 4.38
N ASP A 219 -4.08 20.58 5.19
CA ASP A 219 -2.88 21.43 5.33
C ASP A 219 -1.69 20.65 5.90
N ARG A 220 -1.91 19.76 6.87
CA ARG A 220 -0.85 18.88 7.36
C ARG A 220 -0.26 17.99 6.28
N TYR A 221 -1.10 17.40 5.44
CA TYR A 221 -0.67 16.55 4.32
C TYR A 221 0.02 17.34 3.20
N ARG A 222 -0.28 18.64 3.04
CA ARG A 222 0.45 19.54 2.13
C ARG A 222 1.83 19.96 2.66
N ARG A 223 1.99 19.99 3.98
CA ARG A 223 3.25 20.39 4.62
C ARG A 223 4.28 19.26 4.68
N VAL A 224 3.82 18.02 4.89
CA VAL A 224 4.67 16.82 4.94
C VAL A 224 3.97 15.73 4.16
N PRO A 225 4.63 15.13 3.16
CA PRO A 225 4.03 14.05 2.38
C PRO A 225 3.75 12.84 3.26
N ASN A 226 2.50 12.38 3.24
CA ASN A 226 2.10 11.21 4.03
C ASN A 226 2.29 9.91 3.26
N PHE A 227 2.21 9.99 1.96
CA PHE A 227 2.29 8.86 1.05
C PHE A 227 3.28 9.11 -0.07
N LEU A 228 3.76 8.02 -0.64
CA LEU A 228 4.43 7.99 -1.92
C LEU A 228 3.66 7.09 -2.88
N LEU A 229 3.80 7.36 -4.17
CA LEU A 229 3.28 6.56 -5.26
C LEU A 229 4.42 6.30 -6.24
N MET A 230 4.63 5.03 -6.55
CA MET A 230 5.69 4.59 -7.47
C MET A 230 5.11 3.68 -8.54
N GLU A 231 5.70 3.74 -9.71
CA GLU A 231 5.46 2.79 -10.78
C GLU A 231 6.79 2.24 -11.26
N TRP A 232 6.89 0.93 -11.19
CA TRP A 232 8.08 0.19 -11.56
C TRP A 232 7.77 -0.77 -12.69
N GLN A 233 8.64 -0.85 -13.68
CA GLN A 233 8.47 -1.73 -14.83
C GLN A 233 9.48 -2.86 -14.77
N LYS A 234 8.99 -4.10 -14.92
CA LYS A 234 9.83 -5.26 -15.16
C LYS A 234 10.49 -5.12 -16.52
N SER A 235 11.79 -5.40 -16.62
CA SER A 235 12.51 -5.39 -17.89
C SER A 235 11.87 -6.34 -18.91
N THR A 236 11.96 -5.97 -20.19
CA THR A 236 11.46 -6.77 -21.32
C THR A 236 12.41 -7.92 -21.67
#